data_a025964cc5e94e89a25540d18c29d1d9
#
_entry.id   a025964cc5e94e89a25540d18c29d1d9
#
_cell.length_a   1.000
_cell.length_b   1.000
_cell.length_c   1.000
_cell.angle_alpha   90.00
_cell.angle_beta   90.00
_cell.angle_gamma   90.00
#
_symmetry.space_group_name_H-M   'P 1'
#
loop_
_entity.id
_entity.type
_entity.pdbx_description
1 polymer ?
#
loop_
_entity_poly.entity_id
_entity_poly.type
_entity_poly.pdbx_seq_one_letter_code
_entity_poly.pdbx_strand_id
1 'polypeptide(L)'
;MSFKPFRIVALMMLLASGGCAGLQRYTFVKPEMGTGFQMVMYAPNEQIANRASAAAWARIEQLNSILSDYDPNSELSRLSQRTLSGPMTEPVHVSDDLWRVLEESKKASELSDGTFDITIGPLVRLWRRSREQHELPTAQRNADARKSVGSQYMKLDSQNHTVQLLAPRMKLDVGGIAKGYTAEEAVKTIGLYGIDRALVGAAGDIAMSDPPPGKEGWRIKLEPFSDTIKEKPVYVLLKDHYGISTSGDSERFVIINGLRYSHIIDPRTGLGLTHRIGVSVIAPSAFTTDWAATAVSILGAERGIAMIEKIPGAAARITTLENGRIKVWESSRFRKFVTQVPAQVGSDDTNTQANDSQRSGGAVR
;
A
#
# COMPACT_ATOMS: atom_id res chain seq x y z
N MET A 1 67.97 -24.63 52.15
CA MET A 1 66.86 -23.66 52.10
C MET A 1 66.79 -23.16 50.64
N SER A 2 65.83 -23.68 49.87
CA SER A 2 65.68 -23.37 48.42
C SER A 2 64.48 -22.46 48.26
N PHE A 3 64.70 -21.25 47.77
CA PHE A 3 63.65 -20.27 47.46
C PHE A 3 63.16 -20.52 46.01
N LYS A 4 61.86 -20.86 45.88
CA LYS A 4 61.18 -20.93 44.55
C LYS A 4 60.67 -19.54 44.21
N PRO A 5 60.84 -19.08 42.95
CA PRO A 5 60.26 -17.78 42.52
C PRO A 5 58.79 -17.92 42.17
N PHE A 6 58.02 -16.99 42.72
CA PHE A 6 56.58 -16.81 42.47
C PHE A 6 56.40 -16.20 41.07
N ARG A 7 55.79 -16.96 40.14
CA ARG A 7 55.39 -16.44 38.83
C ARG A 7 54.06 -15.70 38.96
N ILE A 8 54.10 -14.39 38.80
CA ILE A 8 52.94 -13.55 38.64
C ILE A 8 52.44 -13.74 37.20
N VAL A 9 51.25 -14.37 37.03
CA VAL A 9 50.52 -14.42 35.77
C VAL A 9 49.67 -13.15 35.70
N ALA A 10 50.12 -12.18 34.90
CA ALA A 10 49.35 -11.00 34.57
C ALA A 10 48.20 -11.41 33.65
N LEU A 11 46.97 -11.46 34.16
CA LEU A 11 45.75 -11.65 33.39
C LEU A 11 45.46 -10.32 32.69
N MET A 12 45.84 -10.25 31.40
CA MET A 12 45.45 -9.15 30.51
C MET A 12 43.93 -9.26 30.21
N MET A 13 43.09 -8.52 30.91
CA MET A 13 41.71 -8.29 30.50
C MET A 13 41.75 -7.45 29.22
N LEU A 14 41.50 -8.07 28.06
CA LEU A 14 41.07 -7.36 26.86
C LEU A 14 39.69 -6.79 27.14
N LEU A 15 39.64 -5.52 27.51
CA LEU A 15 38.44 -4.71 27.39
C LEU A 15 38.16 -4.56 25.91
N ALA A 16 37.27 -5.40 25.35
CA ALA A 16 36.63 -5.13 24.08
C ALA A 16 35.83 -3.85 24.26
N SER A 17 36.41 -2.71 23.89
CA SER A 17 35.70 -1.46 23.68
C SER A 17 34.77 -1.67 22.48
N GLY A 18 33.63 -2.30 22.72
CA GLY A 18 32.46 -2.23 21.83
C GLY A 18 32.04 -0.78 21.79
N GLY A 19 32.62 0.00 20.88
CA GLY A 19 32.08 1.31 20.54
C GLY A 19 30.62 1.10 20.16
N CYS A 20 29.69 1.78 20.82
CA CYS A 20 28.33 1.94 20.33
C CYS A 20 28.41 2.62 18.95
N ALA A 21 28.64 1.82 17.89
CA ALA A 21 28.43 2.31 16.53
C ALA A 21 26.96 2.73 16.45
N GLY A 22 26.72 4.03 16.32
CA GLY A 22 25.38 4.56 16.19
C GLY A 22 24.68 3.90 14.99
N LEU A 23 23.36 3.76 15.05
CA LEU A 23 22.57 3.22 13.95
C LEU A 23 22.84 4.01 12.66
N GLN A 24 23.14 3.30 11.59
CA GLN A 24 23.37 3.86 10.25
C GLN A 24 22.14 3.65 9.37
N ARG A 25 21.89 4.62 8.48
CA ARG A 25 20.78 4.58 7.51
C ARG A 25 21.18 3.77 6.28
N TYR A 26 20.35 2.77 5.95
CA TYR A 26 20.47 1.96 4.73
C TYR A 26 19.20 2.10 3.89
N THR A 27 19.38 2.08 2.56
CA THR A 27 18.26 2.21 1.61
C THR A 27 18.41 1.15 0.53
N PHE A 28 17.30 0.45 0.25
CA PHE A 28 17.23 -0.59 -0.77
C PHE A 28 16.03 -0.30 -1.68
N VAL A 29 16.20 -0.46 -2.99
CA VAL A 29 15.15 -0.22 -3.99
C VAL A 29 15.11 -1.40 -4.96
N LYS A 30 13.90 -1.91 -5.24
CA LYS A 30 13.67 -2.99 -6.21
C LYS A 30 12.29 -2.84 -6.83
N PRO A 31 12.09 -3.12 -8.14
CA PRO A 31 10.76 -3.23 -8.72
C PRO A 31 10.09 -4.52 -8.27
N GLU A 32 8.91 -4.42 -7.65
CA GLU A 32 8.09 -5.55 -7.22
C GLU A 32 6.61 -5.23 -7.41
N MET A 33 5.75 -6.25 -7.59
CA MET A 33 4.29 -6.11 -7.73
C MET A 33 3.87 -5.02 -8.76
N GLY A 34 4.65 -4.87 -9.83
CA GLY A 34 4.41 -3.89 -10.90
C GLY A 34 4.66 -2.42 -10.52
N THR A 35 5.41 -2.17 -9.44
CA THR A 35 5.80 -0.82 -8.98
C THR A 35 7.17 -0.81 -8.32
N GLY A 36 7.73 0.37 -8.04
CA GLY A 36 8.94 0.51 -7.25
C GLY A 36 8.65 0.31 -5.76
N PHE A 37 9.40 -0.60 -5.13
CA PHE A 37 9.47 -0.70 -3.68
C PHE A 37 10.76 -0.10 -3.17
N GLN A 38 10.68 0.63 -2.06
CA GLN A 38 11.83 1.19 -1.35
C GLN A 38 11.76 0.81 0.12
N MET A 39 12.90 0.37 0.66
CA MET A 39 13.07 0.13 2.09
C MET A 39 14.10 1.11 2.62
N VAL A 40 13.79 1.80 3.71
CA VAL A 40 14.73 2.59 4.51
C VAL A 40 14.76 1.99 5.89
N MET A 41 15.97 1.71 6.41
CA MET A 41 16.12 1.16 7.76
C MET A 41 17.36 1.70 8.44
N TYR A 42 17.36 1.70 9.77
CA TYR A 42 18.48 2.08 10.60
C TYR A 42 19.01 0.86 11.33
N ALA A 43 20.19 0.40 10.95
CA ALA A 43 20.82 -0.82 11.46
C ALA A 43 22.21 -0.52 12.03
N PRO A 44 22.73 -1.35 12.97
CA PRO A 44 24.06 -1.17 13.55
C PRO A 44 25.20 -1.38 12.56
N ASN A 45 24.99 -2.16 11.49
CA ASN A 45 25.97 -2.40 10.44
C ASN A 45 25.30 -2.89 9.16
N GLU A 46 26.04 -2.86 8.07
CA GLU A 46 25.61 -3.25 6.73
C GLU A 46 25.22 -4.74 6.63
N GLN A 47 25.90 -5.62 7.34
CA GLN A 47 25.63 -7.06 7.31
C GLN A 47 24.20 -7.36 7.83
N ILE A 48 23.79 -6.72 8.93
CA ILE A 48 22.43 -6.86 9.48
C ILE A 48 21.42 -6.25 8.52
N ALA A 49 21.68 -5.04 7.99
CA ALA A 49 20.79 -4.39 7.03
C ALA A 49 20.57 -5.24 5.77
N ASN A 50 21.65 -5.81 5.20
CA ASN A 50 21.58 -6.66 4.01
C ASN A 50 20.79 -7.96 4.28
N ARG A 51 20.95 -8.58 5.44
CA ARG A 51 20.19 -9.78 5.81
C ARG A 51 18.71 -9.47 6.00
N ALA A 52 18.39 -8.38 6.68
CA ALA A 52 17.01 -7.94 6.89
C ALA A 52 16.32 -7.58 5.57
N SER A 53 17.00 -6.83 4.68
CA SER A 53 16.47 -6.49 3.38
C SER A 53 16.24 -7.71 2.50
N ALA A 54 17.19 -8.68 2.48
CA ALA A 54 17.01 -9.92 1.72
C ALA A 54 15.78 -10.73 2.20
N ALA A 55 15.57 -10.83 3.50
CA ALA A 55 14.39 -11.49 4.06
C ALA A 55 13.08 -10.73 3.72
N ALA A 56 13.10 -9.41 3.80
CA ALA A 56 11.94 -8.59 3.44
C ALA A 56 11.60 -8.71 1.95
N TRP A 57 12.61 -8.75 1.05
CA TRP A 57 12.39 -9.01 -0.38
C TRP A 57 11.80 -10.39 -0.62
N ALA A 58 12.31 -11.43 0.04
CA ALA A 58 11.76 -12.78 -0.06
C ALA A 58 10.29 -12.84 0.39
N ARG A 59 9.94 -12.08 1.46
CA ARG A 59 8.55 -11.97 1.93
C ARG A 59 7.66 -11.26 0.90
N ILE A 60 8.12 -10.20 0.28
CA ILE A 60 7.40 -9.49 -0.79
C ILE A 60 7.16 -10.42 -1.99
N GLU A 61 8.18 -11.17 -2.42
CA GLU A 61 8.07 -12.15 -3.52
C GLU A 61 7.05 -13.26 -3.18
N GLN A 62 7.08 -13.77 -1.95
CA GLN A 62 6.08 -14.73 -1.46
C GLN A 62 4.67 -14.15 -1.55
N LEU A 63 4.45 -12.94 -1.04
CA LEU A 63 3.14 -12.28 -1.08
C LEU A 63 2.69 -12.01 -2.53
N ASN A 64 3.61 -11.65 -3.42
CA ASN A 64 3.28 -11.50 -4.84
C ASN A 64 2.81 -12.83 -5.45
N SER A 65 3.43 -13.95 -5.12
CA SER A 65 2.99 -15.29 -5.59
C SER A 65 1.61 -15.70 -5.05
N ILE A 66 1.18 -15.14 -3.93
CA ILE A 66 -0.14 -15.38 -3.33
C ILE A 66 -1.19 -14.43 -3.91
N LEU A 67 -0.88 -13.13 -4.00
CA LEU A 67 -1.85 -12.05 -4.18
C LEU A 67 -1.93 -11.48 -5.61
N SER A 68 -1.06 -11.87 -6.54
CA SER A 68 -1.05 -11.34 -7.91
C SER A 68 -2.31 -11.73 -8.68
N ASP A 69 -3.03 -10.74 -9.23
CA ASP A 69 -4.13 -10.97 -10.17
C ASP A 69 -3.66 -11.07 -11.63
N TYR A 70 -2.36 -10.81 -11.89
CA TYR A 70 -1.71 -10.93 -13.20
C TYR A 70 -1.09 -12.31 -13.42
N ASP A 71 -0.56 -12.94 -12.37
CA ASP A 71 -0.01 -14.30 -12.47
C ASP A 71 -1.14 -15.33 -12.39
N PRO A 72 -1.39 -16.12 -13.45
CA PRO A 72 -2.43 -17.16 -13.43
C PRO A 72 -2.15 -18.28 -12.41
N ASN A 73 -0.90 -18.40 -11.94
CA ASN A 73 -0.48 -19.41 -10.99
C ASN A 73 -0.50 -18.93 -9.53
N SER A 74 -0.80 -17.65 -9.29
CA SER A 74 -0.98 -17.14 -7.92
C SER A 74 -2.14 -17.84 -7.22
N GLU A 75 -2.11 -17.86 -5.88
CA GLU A 75 -3.20 -18.47 -5.12
C GLU A 75 -4.54 -17.74 -5.36
N LEU A 76 -4.53 -16.40 -5.39
CA LEU A 76 -5.68 -15.56 -5.71
C LEU A 76 -6.27 -15.88 -7.08
N SER A 77 -5.41 -16.03 -8.09
CA SER A 77 -5.84 -16.35 -9.46
C SER A 77 -6.41 -17.76 -9.56
N ARG A 78 -5.77 -18.76 -8.94
CA ARG A 78 -6.28 -20.13 -8.88
C ARG A 78 -7.63 -20.22 -8.17
N LEU A 79 -7.83 -19.45 -7.09
CA LEU A 79 -9.13 -19.35 -6.42
C LEU A 79 -10.19 -18.80 -7.38
N SER A 80 -9.90 -17.70 -8.08
CA SER A 80 -10.79 -17.09 -9.06
C SER A 80 -11.15 -18.05 -10.20
N GLN A 81 -10.18 -18.83 -10.69
CA GLN A 81 -10.36 -19.79 -11.79
C GLN A 81 -11.37 -20.88 -11.47
N ARG A 82 -11.61 -21.21 -10.19
CA ARG A 82 -12.63 -22.20 -9.78
C ARG A 82 -14.05 -21.82 -10.16
N THR A 83 -14.27 -20.53 -10.50
CA THR A 83 -15.60 -20.03 -10.90
C THR A 83 -15.82 -19.97 -12.41
N LEU A 84 -14.86 -20.39 -13.24
CA LEU A 84 -14.94 -20.28 -14.70
C LEU A 84 -16.12 -21.06 -15.29
N SER A 85 -16.41 -22.25 -14.75
CA SER A 85 -17.51 -23.12 -15.21
C SER A 85 -18.82 -22.88 -14.43
N GLY A 86 -18.81 -22.08 -13.39
CA GLY A 86 -19.97 -21.82 -12.53
C GLY A 86 -19.56 -21.39 -11.13
N PRO A 87 -20.49 -21.16 -10.22
CA PRO A 87 -20.20 -20.95 -8.80
C PRO A 87 -19.43 -22.13 -8.22
N MET A 88 -18.62 -21.88 -7.20
CA MET A 88 -17.99 -22.96 -6.44
C MET A 88 -19.05 -23.75 -5.68
N THR A 89 -19.00 -25.08 -5.76
CA THR A 89 -19.90 -25.98 -5.03
C THR A 89 -19.46 -26.21 -3.60
N GLU A 90 -18.14 -26.20 -3.35
CA GLU A 90 -17.52 -26.44 -2.07
C GLU A 90 -16.58 -25.30 -1.67
N PRO A 91 -16.49 -24.96 -0.37
CA PRO A 91 -15.48 -24.04 0.13
C PRO A 91 -14.08 -24.64 0.01
N VAL A 92 -13.06 -23.79 -0.10
CA VAL A 92 -11.66 -24.23 -0.13
C VAL A 92 -10.85 -23.51 0.92
N HIS A 93 -9.90 -24.19 1.52
CA HIS A 93 -8.92 -23.60 2.42
C HIS A 93 -7.94 -22.73 1.62
N VAL A 94 -7.59 -21.58 2.19
CA VAL A 94 -6.59 -20.65 1.64
C VAL A 94 -5.48 -20.41 2.65
N SER A 95 -4.32 -19.91 2.15
CA SER A 95 -3.21 -19.53 3.03
C SER A 95 -3.62 -18.42 4.00
N ASP A 96 -2.92 -18.32 5.13
CA ASP A 96 -3.19 -17.29 6.13
C ASP A 96 -3.06 -15.87 5.56
N ASP A 97 -2.12 -15.66 4.65
CA ASP A 97 -1.94 -14.36 3.97
C ASP A 97 -3.14 -14.02 3.09
N LEU A 98 -3.58 -14.95 2.25
CA LEU A 98 -4.76 -14.74 1.43
C LEU A 98 -6.00 -14.58 2.30
N TRP A 99 -6.17 -15.40 3.34
CA TRP A 99 -7.26 -15.28 4.29
C TRP A 99 -7.36 -13.88 4.88
N ARG A 100 -6.26 -13.33 5.42
CA ARG A 100 -6.20 -11.99 6.00
C ARG A 100 -6.64 -10.91 5.01
N VAL A 101 -6.18 -11.02 3.75
CA VAL A 101 -6.56 -10.06 2.71
C VAL A 101 -8.05 -10.17 2.36
N LEU A 102 -8.60 -11.38 2.26
CA LEU A 102 -10.02 -11.60 1.99
C LEU A 102 -10.91 -11.10 3.14
N GLU A 103 -10.53 -11.38 4.39
CA GLU A 103 -11.26 -10.95 5.57
C GLU A 103 -11.28 -9.42 5.70
N GLU A 104 -10.13 -8.77 5.58
CA GLU A 104 -10.03 -7.30 5.64
C GLU A 104 -10.79 -6.64 4.47
N SER A 105 -10.72 -7.25 3.27
CA SER A 105 -11.46 -6.76 2.10
C SER A 105 -12.98 -6.84 2.30
N LYS A 106 -13.46 -7.85 3.02
CA LYS A 106 -14.88 -7.97 3.38
C LYS A 106 -15.31 -6.85 4.32
N LYS A 107 -14.52 -6.57 5.37
CA LYS A 107 -14.74 -5.47 6.30
C LYS A 107 -14.67 -4.12 5.59
N ALA A 108 -13.70 -3.93 4.68
CA ALA A 108 -13.57 -2.74 3.87
C ALA A 108 -14.79 -2.50 2.97
N SER A 109 -15.32 -3.56 2.35
CA SER A 109 -16.52 -3.50 1.54
C SER A 109 -17.75 -3.05 2.37
N GLU A 110 -17.92 -3.61 3.56
CA GLU A 110 -19.02 -3.24 4.47
C GLU A 110 -18.91 -1.79 4.94
N LEU A 111 -17.71 -1.36 5.37
CA LEU A 111 -17.46 0.02 5.83
C LEU A 111 -17.63 1.07 4.73
N SER A 112 -17.32 0.71 3.50
CA SER A 112 -17.38 1.62 2.33
C SER A 112 -18.68 1.53 1.54
N ASP A 113 -19.69 0.80 2.04
CA ASP A 113 -20.95 0.59 1.33
C ASP A 113 -20.75 0.02 -0.08
N GLY A 114 -19.85 -0.98 -0.19
CA GLY A 114 -19.53 -1.68 -1.43
C GLY A 114 -18.71 -0.86 -2.46
N THR A 115 -18.23 0.33 -2.13
CA THR A 115 -17.38 1.11 -3.05
C THR A 115 -15.97 0.52 -3.13
N PHE A 116 -15.47 -0.08 -2.07
CA PHE A 116 -14.32 -0.95 -2.12
C PHE A 116 -14.79 -2.41 -2.20
N ASP A 117 -14.46 -3.10 -3.28
CA ASP A 117 -14.86 -4.50 -3.48
C ASP A 117 -13.83 -5.23 -4.33
N ILE A 118 -13.12 -6.19 -3.73
CA ILE A 118 -12.10 -6.97 -4.44
C ILE A 118 -12.68 -7.95 -5.47
N THR A 119 -13.98 -8.18 -5.49
CA THR A 119 -14.61 -8.98 -6.54
C THR A 119 -14.72 -8.23 -7.88
N ILE A 120 -14.27 -6.99 -7.92
CA ILE A 120 -14.30 -6.08 -9.08
C ILE A 120 -13.50 -6.56 -10.30
N GLY A 121 -12.70 -7.61 -10.18
CA GLY A 121 -11.80 -8.10 -11.22
C GLY A 121 -12.40 -8.27 -12.61
N PRO A 122 -13.65 -8.70 -12.82
CA PRO A 122 -14.29 -8.75 -14.14
C PRO A 122 -14.38 -7.35 -14.80
N LEU A 123 -14.69 -6.32 -14.01
CA LEU A 123 -14.74 -4.92 -14.48
C LEU A 123 -13.34 -4.36 -14.72
N VAL A 124 -12.37 -4.66 -13.85
CA VAL A 124 -10.97 -4.27 -14.04
C VAL A 124 -10.42 -4.82 -15.36
N ARG A 125 -10.73 -6.08 -15.69
CA ARG A 125 -10.31 -6.69 -16.96
C ARG A 125 -10.91 -5.95 -18.17
N LEU A 126 -12.17 -5.56 -18.13
CA LEU A 126 -12.79 -4.75 -19.17
C LEU A 126 -12.14 -3.36 -19.25
N TRP A 127 -11.87 -2.76 -18.11
CA TRP A 127 -11.27 -1.44 -18.03
C TRP A 127 -9.82 -1.40 -18.54
N ARG A 128 -9.01 -2.43 -18.24
CA ARG A 128 -7.65 -2.57 -18.79
C ARG A 128 -7.71 -2.58 -20.33
N ARG A 129 -8.62 -3.34 -20.91
CA ARG A 129 -8.85 -3.36 -22.38
C ARG A 129 -9.30 -1.99 -22.89
N SER A 130 -10.22 -1.32 -22.21
CA SER A 130 -10.72 0.00 -22.60
C SER A 130 -9.60 1.04 -22.62
N ARG A 131 -8.67 0.98 -21.68
CA ARG A 131 -7.50 1.84 -21.65
C ARG A 131 -6.53 1.57 -22.81
N GLU A 132 -6.33 0.32 -23.18
CA GLU A 132 -5.48 -0.08 -24.30
C GLU A 132 -6.09 0.32 -25.65
N GLN A 133 -7.40 0.16 -25.80
CA GLN A 133 -8.11 0.41 -27.05
C GLN A 133 -8.66 1.84 -27.18
N HIS A 134 -8.60 2.66 -26.11
CA HIS A 134 -9.22 3.98 -26.04
C HIS A 134 -10.73 3.99 -26.36
N GLU A 135 -11.41 2.90 -25.97
CA GLU A 135 -12.85 2.70 -26.18
C GLU A 135 -13.54 2.26 -24.89
N LEU A 136 -14.74 2.80 -24.63
CA LEU A 136 -15.54 2.33 -23.49
C LEU A 136 -16.07 0.91 -23.76
N PRO A 137 -16.25 0.09 -22.71
CA PRO A 137 -16.91 -1.20 -22.87
C PRO A 137 -18.36 -0.98 -23.32
N THR A 138 -18.89 -1.87 -24.16
CA THR A 138 -20.32 -1.82 -24.48
C THR A 138 -21.17 -1.99 -23.23
N ALA A 139 -22.36 -1.38 -23.21
CA ALA A 139 -23.30 -1.51 -22.09
C ALA A 139 -23.57 -2.98 -21.72
N GLN A 140 -23.72 -3.85 -22.75
CA GLN A 140 -23.94 -5.28 -22.53
C GLN A 140 -22.76 -5.95 -21.85
N ARG A 141 -21.51 -5.72 -22.30
CA ARG A 141 -20.31 -6.31 -21.68
C ARG A 141 -20.13 -5.84 -20.25
N ASN A 142 -20.38 -4.56 -19.98
CA ASN A 142 -20.34 -4.00 -18.64
C ASN A 142 -21.40 -4.65 -17.73
N ALA A 143 -22.66 -4.72 -18.20
CA ALA A 143 -23.74 -5.35 -17.45
C ALA A 143 -23.44 -6.84 -17.16
N ASP A 144 -22.89 -7.57 -18.13
CA ASP A 144 -22.53 -8.99 -17.92
C ASP A 144 -21.39 -9.16 -16.90
N ALA A 145 -20.36 -8.31 -16.94
CA ALA A 145 -19.28 -8.35 -15.98
C ALA A 145 -19.77 -8.05 -14.55
N ARG A 146 -20.70 -7.10 -14.39
CA ARG A 146 -21.27 -6.74 -13.08
C ARG A 146 -22.04 -7.88 -12.42
N LYS A 147 -22.58 -8.85 -13.15
CA LYS A 147 -23.25 -10.03 -12.58
C LYS A 147 -22.33 -10.89 -11.72
N SER A 148 -21.01 -10.78 -11.91
CA SER A 148 -19.98 -11.53 -11.20
C SER A 148 -19.27 -10.67 -10.13
N VAL A 149 -19.78 -9.47 -9.84
CA VAL A 149 -19.19 -8.53 -8.88
C VAL A 149 -20.14 -8.34 -7.69
N GLY A 150 -19.58 -8.40 -6.50
CA GLY A 150 -20.30 -8.16 -5.25
C GLY A 150 -19.73 -8.99 -4.11
N SER A 151 -19.33 -8.33 -3.03
CA SER A 151 -18.75 -8.97 -1.84
C SER A 151 -19.71 -9.97 -1.16
N GLN A 152 -21.03 -9.87 -1.40
CA GLN A 152 -22.03 -10.82 -0.95
C GLN A 152 -21.86 -12.22 -1.58
N TYR A 153 -21.22 -12.32 -2.73
CA TYR A 153 -20.89 -13.59 -3.38
C TYR A 153 -19.62 -14.25 -2.83
N MET A 154 -18.88 -13.59 -1.97
CA MET A 154 -17.71 -14.14 -1.30
C MET A 154 -18.09 -14.56 0.13
N LYS A 155 -18.28 -15.86 0.33
CA LYS A 155 -18.55 -16.45 1.64
C LYS A 155 -17.23 -16.82 2.31
N LEU A 156 -17.03 -16.39 3.54
CA LEU A 156 -15.84 -16.65 4.36
C LEU A 156 -16.24 -17.40 5.61
N ASP A 157 -15.47 -18.43 5.97
CA ASP A 157 -15.58 -19.17 7.24
C ASP A 157 -14.30 -18.93 8.05
N SER A 158 -14.42 -18.14 9.11
CA SER A 158 -13.30 -17.74 9.96
C SER A 158 -12.79 -18.87 10.88
N GLN A 159 -13.56 -19.92 11.11
CA GLN A 159 -13.12 -21.04 11.94
C GLN A 159 -12.15 -21.95 11.16
N ASN A 160 -12.40 -22.12 9.88
CA ASN A 160 -11.67 -23.05 9.03
C ASN A 160 -10.79 -22.36 7.98
N HIS A 161 -10.71 -21.02 7.96
CA HIS A 161 -10.04 -20.22 6.91
C HIS A 161 -10.41 -20.70 5.50
N THR A 162 -11.71 -20.95 5.27
CA THR A 162 -12.19 -21.36 3.95
C THR A 162 -13.00 -20.28 3.26
N VAL A 163 -12.94 -20.27 1.94
CA VAL A 163 -13.63 -19.32 1.06
C VAL A 163 -14.43 -20.07 0.01
N GLN A 164 -15.62 -19.55 -0.31
CA GLN A 164 -16.46 -20.02 -1.39
C GLN A 164 -16.97 -18.82 -2.20
N LEU A 165 -16.74 -18.85 -3.53
CA LEU A 165 -17.19 -17.83 -4.47
C LEU A 165 -18.49 -18.30 -5.15
N LEU A 166 -19.58 -17.58 -4.93
CA LEU A 166 -20.95 -18.00 -5.21
C LEU A 166 -21.52 -17.48 -6.53
N ALA A 167 -20.76 -16.69 -7.30
CA ALA A 167 -21.18 -16.29 -8.64
C ALA A 167 -20.25 -16.88 -9.72
N PRO A 168 -20.75 -17.14 -10.93
CA PRO A 168 -19.90 -17.62 -12.01
C PRO A 168 -18.95 -16.55 -12.50
N ARG A 169 -17.77 -16.94 -12.94
CA ARG A 169 -16.75 -16.06 -13.53
C ARG A 169 -16.31 -14.91 -12.65
N MET A 170 -16.37 -15.08 -11.32
CA MET A 170 -15.78 -14.12 -10.39
C MET A 170 -14.27 -14.04 -10.62
N LYS A 171 -13.74 -12.87 -10.52
CA LYS A 171 -12.30 -12.62 -10.48
C LYS A 171 -12.01 -11.66 -9.35
N LEU A 172 -11.11 -12.06 -8.47
CA LEU A 172 -10.64 -11.20 -7.39
C LEU A 172 -9.51 -10.29 -7.89
N ASP A 173 -9.53 -9.04 -7.47
CA ASP A 173 -8.48 -8.05 -7.71
C ASP A 173 -8.21 -7.30 -6.40
N VAL A 174 -7.02 -7.52 -5.85
CA VAL A 174 -6.59 -6.94 -4.57
C VAL A 174 -5.63 -5.76 -4.75
N GLY A 175 -5.56 -5.17 -5.95
CA GLY A 175 -4.64 -4.07 -6.27
C GLY A 175 -4.77 -2.82 -5.41
N GLY A 176 -5.92 -2.62 -4.76
CA GLY A 176 -6.17 -1.49 -3.84
C GLY A 176 -6.03 -1.83 -2.36
N ILE A 177 -5.37 -2.95 -2.00
CA ILE A 177 -5.17 -3.35 -0.61
C ILE A 177 -3.87 -4.15 -0.40
N ALA A 178 -3.39 -4.84 -1.44
CA ALA A 178 -2.26 -5.75 -1.32
C ALA A 178 -0.92 -5.04 -1.11
N LYS A 179 -0.75 -3.81 -1.60
CA LYS A 179 0.51 -3.08 -1.47
C LYS A 179 0.72 -2.59 -0.03
N GLY A 180 -0.32 -2.04 0.58
CA GLY A 180 -0.30 -1.65 1.99
C GLY A 180 -0.03 -2.84 2.90
N TYR A 181 -0.69 -3.98 2.66
CA TYR A 181 -0.42 -5.23 3.36
C TYR A 181 1.04 -5.68 3.21
N THR A 182 1.53 -5.70 1.98
CA THR A 182 2.91 -6.15 1.68
C THR A 182 3.95 -5.24 2.31
N ALA A 183 3.76 -3.91 2.27
CA ALA A 183 4.66 -2.97 2.92
C ALA A 183 4.70 -3.18 4.44
N GLU A 184 3.55 -3.42 5.07
CA GLU A 184 3.44 -3.70 6.50
C GLU A 184 4.13 -5.02 6.89
N GLU A 185 3.93 -6.08 6.12
CA GLU A 185 4.60 -7.38 6.34
C GLU A 185 6.12 -7.29 6.13
N ALA A 186 6.58 -6.48 5.18
CA ALA A 186 8.01 -6.22 4.98
C ALA A 186 8.63 -5.49 6.19
N VAL A 187 7.95 -4.47 6.76
CA VAL A 187 8.38 -3.80 7.99
C VAL A 187 8.46 -4.78 9.15
N LYS A 188 7.44 -5.64 9.34
CA LYS A 188 7.44 -6.70 10.36
C LYS A 188 8.61 -7.66 10.18
N THR A 189 8.89 -8.07 8.94
CA THR A 189 10.01 -8.95 8.61
C THR A 189 11.36 -8.32 8.96
N ILE A 190 11.55 -7.03 8.66
CA ILE A 190 12.74 -6.27 9.05
C ILE A 190 12.91 -6.28 10.58
N GLY A 191 11.82 -6.12 11.33
CA GLY A 191 11.81 -6.16 12.79
C GLY A 191 12.35 -7.48 13.38
N LEU A 192 12.15 -8.63 12.71
CA LEU A 192 12.69 -9.92 13.14
C LEU A 192 14.22 -9.98 13.17
N TYR A 193 14.89 -9.02 12.54
CA TYR A 193 16.35 -8.87 12.55
C TYR A 193 16.86 -7.86 13.59
N GLY A 194 15.99 -7.43 14.53
CA GLY A 194 16.34 -6.45 15.55
C GLY A 194 16.42 -5.01 15.03
N ILE A 195 15.77 -4.71 13.91
CA ILE A 195 15.70 -3.36 13.32
C ILE A 195 14.31 -2.79 13.60
N ASP A 196 14.21 -1.95 14.63
CA ASP A 196 12.93 -1.36 15.04
C ASP A 196 12.58 -0.08 14.26
N ARG A 197 13.51 0.46 13.46
CA ARG A 197 13.40 1.74 12.77
C ARG A 197 13.48 1.54 11.27
N ALA A 198 12.31 1.31 10.67
CA ALA A 198 12.20 1.02 9.24
C ALA A 198 10.98 1.69 8.62
N LEU A 199 11.09 1.97 7.32
CA LEU A 199 10.01 2.44 6.47
C LEU A 199 10.08 1.65 5.17
N VAL A 200 8.94 1.12 4.72
CA VAL A 200 8.78 0.46 3.42
C VAL A 200 7.72 1.20 2.62
N GLY A 201 8.11 1.67 1.43
CA GLY A 201 7.23 2.33 0.48
C GLY A 201 6.97 1.45 -0.75
N ALA A 202 5.72 1.41 -1.21
CA ALA A 202 5.24 0.69 -2.39
C ALA A 202 4.38 1.64 -3.24
N ALA A 203 4.97 2.37 -4.17
CA ALA A 203 4.32 3.51 -4.83
C ALA A 203 3.82 4.54 -3.78
N GLY A 204 2.53 4.84 -3.75
CA GLY A 204 1.94 5.77 -2.78
C GLY A 204 1.63 5.17 -1.40
N ASP A 205 1.90 3.89 -1.16
CA ASP A 205 1.58 3.18 0.08
C ASP A 205 2.84 3.00 0.92
N ILE A 206 2.82 3.47 2.17
CA ILE A 206 3.98 3.45 3.06
C ILE A 206 3.58 2.84 4.40
N ALA A 207 4.36 1.88 4.85
CA ALA A 207 4.33 1.35 6.22
C ALA A 207 5.60 1.76 6.94
N MET A 208 5.53 2.00 8.25
CA MET A 208 6.69 2.38 9.04
C MET A 208 6.59 1.84 10.47
N SER A 209 7.76 1.63 11.06
CA SER A 209 7.94 1.36 12.49
C SER A 209 8.52 2.60 13.19
N ASP A 210 9.23 2.42 14.29
CA ASP A 210 9.77 3.52 15.10
C ASP A 210 10.47 4.61 14.28
N PRO A 211 10.47 5.85 14.77
CA PRO A 211 11.09 6.98 14.10
C PRO A 211 12.60 6.82 13.88
N PRO A 212 13.20 7.56 12.92
CA PRO A 212 14.64 7.64 12.77
C PRO A 212 15.35 8.07 14.06
N PRO A 213 16.61 7.65 14.29
CA PRO A 213 17.37 8.02 15.49
C PRO A 213 17.38 9.54 15.71
N GLY A 214 17.02 9.96 16.93
CA GLY A 214 16.98 11.38 17.32
C GLY A 214 15.89 12.22 16.63
N LYS A 215 14.94 11.61 15.93
CA LYS A 215 13.78 12.31 15.34
C LYS A 215 12.52 11.96 16.11
N GLU A 216 11.57 12.89 16.13
CA GLU A 216 10.25 12.68 16.76
C GLU A 216 9.31 11.80 15.94
N GLY A 217 9.56 11.62 14.63
CA GLY A 217 8.72 10.87 13.70
C GLY A 217 9.31 10.81 12.30
N TRP A 218 8.68 10.01 11.47
CA TRP A 218 8.90 10.03 10.02
C TRP A 218 8.19 11.24 9.43
N ARG A 219 8.93 12.05 8.68
CA ARG A 219 8.35 13.21 7.97
C ARG A 219 8.06 12.81 6.55
N ILE A 220 6.80 12.83 6.18
CA ILE A 220 6.33 12.47 4.84
C ILE A 220 5.78 13.72 4.16
N LYS A 221 6.25 14.00 2.95
CA LYS A 221 5.69 15.02 2.08
C LYS A 221 4.50 14.41 1.34
N LEU A 222 3.34 15.04 1.41
CA LEU A 222 2.21 14.64 0.59
C LEU A 222 2.42 15.13 -0.84
N GLU A 223 2.16 14.24 -1.80
CA GLU A 223 2.25 14.60 -3.21
C GLU A 223 1.22 15.68 -3.56
N PRO A 224 1.59 16.65 -4.40
CA PRO A 224 0.65 17.66 -4.86
C PRO A 224 -0.43 17.00 -5.72
N PHE A 225 -1.64 17.49 -5.62
CA PHE A 225 -2.78 17.02 -6.40
C PHE A 225 -2.63 17.31 -7.90
N SER A 226 -1.92 18.36 -8.25
CA SER A 226 -1.80 18.84 -9.64
C SER A 226 -0.43 19.45 -9.92
N ASP A 227 0.18 19.07 -11.04
CA ASP A 227 1.42 19.68 -11.51
C ASP A 227 1.21 21.09 -12.07
N THR A 228 -0.03 21.42 -12.47
CA THR A 228 -0.37 22.69 -13.11
C THR A 228 -0.84 23.77 -12.15
N ILE A 229 -1.32 23.38 -10.96
CA ILE A 229 -1.79 24.28 -9.92
C ILE A 229 -0.80 24.24 -8.76
N LYS A 230 -0.14 25.37 -8.49
CA LYS A 230 0.80 25.47 -7.37
C LYS A 230 0.09 25.34 -6.04
N GLU A 231 0.34 24.25 -5.35
CA GLU A 231 -0.06 24.04 -3.97
C GLU A 231 1.13 24.26 -3.03
N LYS A 232 0.84 24.72 -1.80
CA LYS A 232 1.87 24.70 -0.76
C LYS A 232 2.14 23.24 -0.36
N PRO A 233 3.41 22.81 -0.26
CA PRO A 233 3.72 21.47 0.16
C PRO A 233 3.18 21.22 1.57
N VAL A 234 2.53 20.07 1.77
CA VAL A 234 2.04 19.61 3.06
C VAL A 234 2.94 18.49 3.55
N TYR A 235 3.41 18.61 4.79
CA TYR A 235 4.20 17.58 5.45
C TYR A 235 3.44 17.04 6.64
N VAL A 236 3.49 15.73 6.82
CA VAL A 236 2.97 15.05 8.02
C VAL A 236 4.11 14.41 8.79
N LEU A 237 3.99 14.38 10.10
CA LEU A 237 4.91 13.74 11.03
C LEU A 237 4.22 12.55 11.69
N LEU A 238 4.74 11.35 11.42
CA LEU A 238 4.19 10.09 11.92
C LEU A 238 5.16 9.54 12.97
N LYS A 239 4.68 9.43 14.22
CA LYS A 239 5.54 9.19 15.39
C LYS A 239 5.73 7.72 15.74
N ASP A 240 4.79 6.88 15.37
CA ASP A 240 4.76 5.45 15.70
C ASP A 240 4.46 4.61 14.48
N HIS A 241 4.11 3.35 14.69
CA HIS A 241 3.68 2.39 13.68
C HIS A 241 2.42 2.86 12.94
N TYR A 242 2.61 3.73 11.95
CA TYR A 242 1.55 4.24 11.09
C TYR A 242 1.75 3.77 9.66
N GLY A 243 0.65 3.70 8.94
CA GLY A 243 0.64 3.66 7.48
C GLY A 243 0.15 4.99 6.92
N ILE A 244 0.58 5.28 5.71
CA ILE A 244 0.02 6.34 4.89
C ILE A 244 -0.09 5.87 3.45
N SER A 245 -1.24 6.10 2.83
CA SER A 245 -1.49 5.81 1.43
C SER A 245 -1.99 7.05 0.72
N THR A 246 -1.43 7.28 -0.47
CA THR A 246 -1.91 8.34 -1.36
C THR A 246 -2.47 7.71 -2.62
N SER A 247 -3.76 7.92 -2.86
CA SER A 247 -4.48 7.53 -4.06
C SER A 247 -4.86 8.76 -4.86
N GLY A 248 -4.72 8.70 -6.17
CA GLY A 248 -5.06 9.82 -7.02
C GLY A 248 -5.07 9.46 -8.49
N ASP A 249 -5.59 10.38 -9.29
CA ASP A 249 -5.73 10.21 -10.74
C ASP A 249 -4.73 11.07 -11.53
N SER A 250 -3.72 11.67 -10.86
CA SER A 250 -2.75 12.55 -11.51
C SER A 250 -1.94 11.82 -12.59
N GLU A 251 -1.51 10.59 -12.34
CA GLU A 251 -0.59 9.86 -13.21
C GLU A 251 -1.25 8.75 -14.06
N ARG A 252 -2.31 8.11 -13.56
CA ARG A 252 -2.92 6.94 -14.20
C ARG A 252 -4.34 7.23 -14.66
N PHE A 253 -4.46 7.73 -15.88
CA PHE A 253 -5.74 8.03 -16.52
C PHE A 253 -5.72 7.68 -18.01
N VAL A 254 -6.88 7.72 -18.63
CA VAL A 254 -7.06 7.62 -20.07
C VAL A 254 -8.10 8.65 -20.53
N ILE A 255 -7.93 9.19 -21.75
CA ILE A 255 -8.93 10.07 -22.38
C ILE A 255 -9.67 9.24 -23.44
N ILE A 256 -11.00 9.14 -23.29
CA ILE A 256 -11.87 8.44 -24.23
C ILE A 256 -13.02 9.41 -24.60
N ASN A 257 -13.21 9.66 -25.89
CA ASN A 257 -14.22 10.59 -26.40
C ASN A 257 -14.15 12.00 -25.74
N GLY A 258 -12.95 12.50 -25.49
CA GLY A 258 -12.72 13.81 -24.87
C GLY A 258 -12.95 13.85 -23.36
N LEU A 259 -13.37 12.75 -22.72
CA LEU A 259 -13.56 12.67 -21.28
C LEU A 259 -12.43 11.90 -20.64
N ARG A 260 -11.92 12.44 -19.52
CA ARG A 260 -10.84 11.84 -18.72
C ARG A 260 -11.42 10.83 -17.74
N TYR A 261 -10.85 9.64 -17.71
CA TYR A 261 -11.19 8.56 -16.80
C TYR A 261 -9.97 8.14 -15.99
N SER A 262 -10.12 8.02 -14.69
CA SER A 262 -9.13 7.46 -13.77
C SER A 262 -8.92 5.96 -13.99
N HIS A 263 -7.81 5.44 -13.47
CA HIS A 263 -7.61 3.99 -13.34
C HIS A 263 -8.47 3.36 -12.22
N ILE A 264 -8.96 4.17 -11.28
CA ILE A 264 -9.85 3.73 -10.20
C ILE A 264 -11.26 3.57 -10.76
N ILE A 265 -11.83 2.38 -10.58
CA ILE A 265 -13.14 2.00 -11.14
C ILE A 265 -14.18 2.08 -10.04
N ASP A 266 -15.30 2.71 -10.34
CA ASP A 266 -16.50 2.63 -9.49
C ASP A 266 -17.24 1.31 -9.80
N PRO A 267 -17.36 0.38 -8.84
CA PRO A 267 -18.06 -0.89 -9.06
C PRO A 267 -19.53 -0.72 -9.42
N ARG A 268 -20.15 0.42 -9.08
CA ARG A 268 -21.56 0.71 -9.39
C ARG A 268 -21.77 1.03 -10.87
N THR A 269 -20.78 1.66 -11.52
CA THR A 269 -20.83 2.02 -12.94
C THR A 269 -20.03 1.07 -13.82
N GLY A 270 -18.99 0.44 -13.27
CA GLY A 270 -17.99 -0.37 -13.98
C GLY A 270 -17.05 0.45 -14.86
N LEU A 271 -16.96 1.76 -14.62
CA LEU A 271 -16.12 2.70 -15.37
C LEU A 271 -15.15 3.42 -14.42
N GLY A 272 -14.04 3.90 -14.98
CA GLY A 272 -13.11 4.75 -14.26
C GLY A 272 -13.77 6.06 -13.81
N LEU A 273 -13.30 6.61 -12.68
CA LEU A 273 -13.80 7.87 -12.16
C LEU A 273 -13.51 9.02 -13.15
N THR A 274 -14.47 9.93 -13.30
CA THR A 274 -14.33 11.10 -14.18
C THR A 274 -14.04 12.40 -13.41
N HIS A 275 -14.34 12.41 -12.11
CA HIS A 275 -13.99 13.55 -11.27
C HIS A 275 -12.52 13.47 -10.83
N ARG A 276 -11.89 14.65 -10.68
CA ARG A 276 -10.52 14.79 -10.22
C ARG A 276 -10.48 14.75 -8.70
N ILE A 277 -9.75 13.77 -8.14
CA ILE A 277 -9.61 13.59 -6.70
C ILE A 277 -8.23 13.05 -6.34
N GLY A 278 -7.63 13.62 -5.28
CA GLY A 278 -6.43 13.11 -4.62
C GLY A 278 -6.76 12.84 -3.15
N VAL A 279 -6.35 11.70 -2.64
CA VAL A 279 -6.68 11.24 -1.29
C VAL A 279 -5.42 10.77 -0.59
N SER A 280 -5.12 11.35 0.57
CA SER A 280 -4.09 10.83 1.48
C SER A 280 -4.77 10.36 2.76
N VAL A 281 -4.56 9.09 3.12
CA VAL A 281 -5.09 8.48 4.35
C VAL A 281 -3.94 8.07 5.25
N ILE A 282 -4.04 8.38 6.53
CA ILE A 282 -3.14 7.98 7.61
C ILE A 282 -3.92 7.08 8.56
N ALA A 283 -3.35 5.95 8.98
CA ALA A 283 -3.96 5.06 9.98
C ALA A 283 -2.87 4.22 10.68
N PRO A 284 -3.17 3.57 11.82
CA PRO A 284 -2.22 2.68 12.49
C PRO A 284 -1.77 1.47 11.66
N SER A 285 -2.38 1.21 10.52
CA SER A 285 -2.05 0.10 9.62
C SER A 285 -2.01 0.58 8.16
N ALA A 286 -0.92 0.27 7.46
CA ALA A 286 -0.79 0.52 6.02
C ALA A 286 -1.76 -0.34 5.20
N PHE A 287 -2.10 -1.51 5.69
CA PHE A 287 -3.14 -2.37 5.14
C PHE A 287 -4.49 -1.64 5.06
N THR A 288 -4.85 -0.92 6.14
CA THR A 288 -6.07 -0.11 6.20
C THR A 288 -5.99 1.13 5.30
N THR A 289 -4.84 1.82 5.24
CA THR A 289 -4.75 3.06 4.45
C THR A 289 -4.88 2.84 2.96
N ASP A 290 -4.38 1.73 2.41
CA ASP A 290 -4.43 1.41 0.97
C ASP A 290 -5.89 1.27 0.49
N TRP A 291 -6.68 0.38 1.13
CA TRP A 291 -8.07 0.23 0.73
C TRP A 291 -8.93 1.47 1.04
N ALA A 292 -8.65 2.14 2.16
CA ALA A 292 -9.43 3.31 2.56
C ALA A 292 -9.22 4.49 1.58
N ALA A 293 -7.99 4.71 1.09
CA ALA A 293 -7.71 5.72 0.08
C ALA A 293 -8.45 5.44 -1.24
N THR A 294 -8.50 4.17 -1.65
CA THR A 294 -9.27 3.73 -2.83
C THR A 294 -10.78 3.94 -2.62
N ALA A 295 -11.34 3.52 -1.48
CA ALA A 295 -12.74 3.69 -1.16
C ALA A 295 -13.16 5.17 -1.13
N VAL A 296 -12.36 6.02 -0.49
CA VAL A 296 -12.58 7.47 -0.41
C VAL A 296 -12.57 8.11 -1.79
N SER A 297 -11.69 7.68 -2.67
CA SER A 297 -11.64 8.19 -4.06
C SER A 297 -12.95 7.95 -4.81
N ILE A 298 -13.62 6.83 -4.54
CA ILE A 298 -14.91 6.46 -5.16
C ILE A 298 -16.10 7.14 -4.45
N LEU A 299 -16.07 7.22 -3.11
CA LEU A 299 -17.11 7.87 -2.32
C LEU A 299 -17.19 9.38 -2.53
N GLY A 300 -16.05 10.00 -2.89
CA GLY A 300 -15.91 11.46 -2.90
C GLY A 300 -15.67 12.04 -1.51
N ALA A 301 -15.47 13.35 -1.44
CA ALA A 301 -14.95 14.00 -0.24
C ALA A 301 -15.88 13.86 0.99
N GLU A 302 -17.14 14.20 0.86
CA GLU A 302 -18.09 14.25 2.01
C GLU A 302 -18.29 12.84 2.62
N ARG A 303 -18.70 11.87 1.79
CA ARG A 303 -18.92 10.49 2.27
C ARG A 303 -17.62 9.81 2.65
N GLY A 304 -16.52 10.14 1.98
CA GLY A 304 -15.18 9.66 2.29
C GLY A 304 -14.72 10.12 3.68
N ILE A 305 -14.86 11.39 4.03
CA ILE A 305 -14.55 11.87 5.38
C ILE A 305 -15.43 11.16 6.41
N ALA A 306 -16.74 11.04 6.17
CA ALA A 306 -17.65 10.35 7.08
C ALA A 306 -17.26 8.87 7.31
N MET A 307 -16.73 8.18 6.28
CA MET A 307 -16.20 6.83 6.42
C MET A 307 -14.92 6.81 7.26
N ILE A 308 -13.95 7.71 6.98
CA ILE A 308 -12.68 7.78 7.71
C ILE A 308 -12.88 8.05 9.20
N GLU A 309 -13.87 8.87 9.56
CA GLU A 309 -14.18 9.15 10.98
C GLU A 309 -14.61 7.90 11.77
N LYS A 310 -15.14 6.88 11.08
CA LYS A 310 -15.53 5.59 11.69
C LYS A 310 -14.35 4.64 11.90
N ILE A 311 -13.20 4.88 11.23
CA ILE A 311 -12.02 4.03 11.36
C ILE A 311 -11.17 4.53 12.54
N PRO A 312 -10.92 3.73 13.58
CA PRO A 312 -10.15 4.16 14.75
C PRO A 312 -8.74 4.62 14.36
N GLY A 313 -8.34 5.81 14.83
CA GLY A 313 -7.01 6.37 14.57
C GLY A 313 -6.76 6.86 13.14
N ALA A 314 -7.68 6.63 12.20
CA ALA A 314 -7.50 7.09 10.83
C ALA A 314 -7.75 8.58 10.66
N ALA A 315 -7.06 9.18 9.71
CA ALA A 315 -7.20 10.55 9.28
C ALA A 315 -7.06 10.65 7.75
N ALA A 316 -7.72 11.62 7.14
CA ALA A 316 -7.62 11.83 5.70
C ALA A 316 -7.56 13.31 5.33
N ARG A 317 -6.81 13.56 4.24
CA ARG A 317 -6.85 14.80 3.47
C ARG A 317 -7.29 14.45 2.05
N ILE A 318 -8.30 15.13 1.57
CA ILE A 318 -8.87 14.94 0.25
C ILE A 318 -8.78 16.27 -0.50
N THR A 319 -8.32 16.20 -1.74
CA THR A 319 -8.23 17.36 -2.64
C THR A 319 -9.08 17.07 -3.88
N THR A 320 -9.98 17.97 -4.23
CA THR A 320 -10.82 17.88 -5.42
C THR A 320 -10.58 19.08 -6.32
N LEU A 321 -10.81 18.92 -7.62
CA LEU A 321 -10.82 19.99 -8.59
C LEU A 321 -12.25 20.26 -9.05
N GLU A 322 -12.81 21.38 -8.62
CA GLU A 322 -14.18 21.80 -8.94
C GLU A 322 -14.13 23.16 -9.66
N ASN A 323 -14.63 23.23 -10.88
CA ASN A 323 -14.67 24.46 -11.69
C ASN A 323 -13.30 25.18 -11.78
N GLY A 324 -12.22 24.39 -11.96
CA GLY A 324 -10.85 24.91 -12.07
C GLY A 324 -10.22 25.38 -10.74
N ARG A 325 -10.89 25.15 -9.60
CA ARG A 325 -10.40 25.50 -8.26
C ARG A 325 -10.17 24.26 -7.42
N ILE A 326 -9.06 24.26 -6.70
CA ILE A 326 -8.76 23.22 -5.71
C ILE A 326 -9.60 23.48 -4.46
N LYS A 327 -10.27 22.42 -4.02
CA LYS A 327 -10.98 22.36 -2.73
C LYS A 327 -10.38 21.27 -1.86
N VAL A 328 -10.11 21.58 -0.60
CA VAL A 328 -9.46 20.68 0.36
C VAL A 328 -10.44 20.34 1.47
N TRP A 329 -10.48 19.04 1.80
CA TRP A 329 -11.28 18.48 2.88
C TRP A 329 -10.35 17.71 3.82
N GLU A 330 -10.53 17.85 5.12
CA GLU A 330 -9.72 17.17 6.12
C GLU A 330 -10.62 16.55 7.17
N SER A 331 -10.30 15.32 7.57
CA SER A 331 -10.97 14.70 8.72
C SER A 331 -10.58 15.40 10.03
N SER A 332 -11.36 15.24 11.07
CA SER A 332 -11.17 15.90 12.37
C SER A 332 -9.77 15.64 12.97
N ARG A 333 -9.22 14.47 12.70
CA ARG A 333 -7.90 14.05 13.22
C ARG A 333 -6.71 14.47 12.38
N PHE A 334 -6.90 14.88 11.10
CA PHE A 334 -5.79 15.08 10.16
C PHE A 334 -4.79 16.14 10.62
N ARG A 335 -5.26 17.26 11.16
CA ARG A 335 -4.40 18.37 11.60
C ARG A 335 -3.39 17.99 12.69
N LYS A 336 -3.64 16.92 13.45
CA LYS A 336 -2.70 16.42 14.47
C LYS A 336 -1.40 15.90 13.87
N PHE A 337 -1.41 15.50 12.60
CA PHE A 337 -0.25 14.98 11.89
C PHE A 337 0.50 16.05 11.09
N VAL A 338 -0.11 17.20 10.82
CA VAL A 338 0.52 18.25 10.00
C VAL A 338 1.70 18.87 10.74
N THR A 339 2.83 18.98 10.07
CA THR A 339 4.06 19.60 10.59
C THR A 339 4.52 20.73 9.66
N GLN A 340 5.41 21.59 10.18
CA GLN A 340 5.95 22.71 9.41
C GLN A 340 6.88 22.22 8.30
N VAL A 341 6.95 23.01 7.22
CA VAL A 341 7.94 22.84 6.16
C VAL A 341 9.34 22.97 6.79
N PRO A 342 10.28 22.04 6.50
CA PRO A 342 11.65 22.15 6.98
C PRO A 342 12.29 23.48 6.55
N ALA A 343 13.01 24.15 7.45
CA ALA A 343 13.72 25.38 7.14
C ALA A 343 14.86 25.20 6.12
N GLN A 344 15.40 23.96 6.04
CA GLN A 344 16.31 23.49 5.00
C GLN A 344 15.96 22.06 4.64
N VAL A 345 15.88 21.73 3.35
CA VAL A 345 15.83 20.36 2.86
C VAL A 345 17.26 19.82 2.90
N GLY A 346 17.67 19.29 4.04
CA GLY A 346 18.93 18.54 4.15
C GLY A 346 18.82 17.23 3.34
N SER A 347 19.93 16.74 2.83
CA SER A 347 20.03 15.45 2.09
C SER A 347 19.58 14.22 2.91
N ASP A 348 19.31 14.39 4.21
CA ASP A 348 18.84 13.37 5.13
C ASP A 348 17.30 13.31 5.29
N ASP A 349 16.58 14.30 4.78
CA ASP A 349 15.12 14.22 4.77
C ASP A 349 14.71 13.15 3.76
N THR A 350 14.07 12.11 4.26
CA THR A 350 13.50 11.01 3.49
C THR A 350 12.46 11.55 2.51
N ASN A 351 12.95 12.13 1.41
CA ASN A 351 12.14 12.37 0.24
C ASN A 351 11.98 11.00 -0.42
N THR A 352 11.01 10.22 0.04
CA THR A 352 10.57 9.02 -0.65
C THR A 352 9.81 9.46 -1.89
N GLN A 353 10.54 10.00 -2.87
CA GLN A 353 10.05 10.10 -4.24
C GLN A 353 10.00 8.67 -4.79
N ALA A 354 8.86 8.04 -4.66
CA ALA A 354 8.58 6.74 -5.25
C ALA A 354 8.49 6.81 -6.80
N ASN A 355 8.96 7.89 -7.46
CA ASN A 355 8.49 8.20 -8.81
C ASN A 355 9.53 8.64 -9.85
N ASP A 356 10.84 8.60 -9.60
CA ASP A 356 11.79 9.01 -10.66
C ASP A 356 12.20 7.92 -11.66
N SER A 357 11.72 6.68 -11.53
CA SER A 357 12.13 5.57 -12.43
C SER A 357 11.19 5.30 -13.61
N GLN A 358 10.14 6.08 -13.84
CA GLN A 358 9.22 5.88 -15.00
C GLN A 358 9.28 6.97 -16.07
N ARG A 359 10.18 7.95 -16.01
CA ARG A 359 10.33 8.96 -17.06
C ARG A 359 11.08 8.49 -18.32
N SER A 360 11.59 7.27 -18.37
CA SER A 360 12.30 6.73 -19.55
C SER A 360 11.64 5.47 -20.09
N GLY A 361 10.51 5.59 -20.78
CA GLY A 361 9.88 4.42 -21.38
C GLY A 361 8.53 4.69 -22.03
N GLY A 362 8.42 5.76 -22.80
CA GLY A 362 7.15 6.08 -23.46
C GLY A 362 7.29 6.78 -24.80
N ALA A 363 8.19 6.26 -25.65
CA ALA A 363 8.21 6.63 -27.07
C ALA A 363 8.58 5.40 -27.89
N VAL A 364 7.59 4.53 -28.14
CA VAL A 364 7.62 3.62 -29.31
C VAL A 364 6.23 3.62 -29.90
N ARG A 365 6.19 3.90 -31.16
CA ARG A 365 5.20 4.15 -32.20
C ARG A 365 3.93 3.31 -32.10
#